data_0ac129467c37d1c0b981f0915fb15c6b
#
_entry.id   0ac129467c37d1c0b981f0915fb15c6b
#
_cell.length_a   1.000
_cell.length_b   1.000
_cell.length_c   1.000
_cell.angle_alpha   90.00
_cell.angle_beta   90.00
_cell.angle_gamma   90.00
#
_symmetry.space_group_name_H-M   'P 1'
#
loop_
_entity.id
_entity.type
_entity.pdbx_description
1 polymer ?
#
loop_
_entity_poly.entity_id
_entity_poly.type
_entity_poly.pdbx_seq_one_letter_code
_entity_poly.pdbx_strand_id
1 'polypeptide(L)'
;DVSIVQEVLNLYSQDYPMIPELVVDGTAGSDTEKAIYAFQKFILQLRLPDSKIDNGGKTERIMTEKMDAAQLKKIVAKYRPEVQSVPAIDLQYSIRYGDNALREVSQYSENIVKLAMKFAKVTSLIFSSTRRTIADQARIMYDNCSRYSVSSVTALKQARGWGYGPTGWAVEEVYFANKSKPQLEVRKAMENKITEFLGQGKRTSLHCVDAATYKSRNIIDIPYSSVTSSKKQAFQNSLFSMTKNIQNATYTLTRQYDYIYLIIVEDQ
;
A
#
# COMPACT_ATOMS: atom_id res chain seq x y z
N ASP A 1 1.62 15.37 10.50
CA ASP A 1 2.62 16.41 10.82
C ASP A 1 1.92 17.71 11.14
N VAL A 2 2.16 18.24 12.34
CA VAL A 2 1.43 19.41 12.86
C VAL A 2 1.69 20.66 12.02
N SER A 3 2.92 20.87 11.56
CA SER A 3 3.24 22.05 10.73
C SER A 3 2.45 22.05 9.43
N ILE A 4 2.25 20.90 8.81
CA ILE A 4 1.43 20.77 7.59
C ILE A 4 -0.02 21.14 7.91
N VAL A 5 -0.56 20.65 9.03
CA VAL A 5 -1.93 20.97 9.46
C VAL A 5 -2.09 22.48 9.71
N GLN A 6 -1.12 23.10 10.39
CA GLN A 6 -1.13 24.54 10.67
C GLN A 6 -1.09 25.37 9.37
N GLU A 7 -0.24 25.02 8.41
CA GLU A 7 -0.19 25.71 7.11
C GLU A 7 -1.51 25.55 6.33
N VAL A 8 -2.09 24.34 6.34
CA VAL A 8 -3.37 24.09 5.68
C VAL A 8 -4.49 24.90 6.33
N LEU A 9 -4.54 24.95 7.66
CA LEU A 9 -5.52 25.77 8.38
C LEU A 9 -5.33 27.26 8.09
N ASN A 10 -4.10 27.73 7.96
CA ASN A 10 -3.81 29.13 7.58
C ASN A 10 -4.28 29.46 6.16
N LEU A 11 -4.26 28.52 5.22
CA LEU A 11 -4.88 28.76 3.92
C LEU A 11 -6.41 28.90 4.04
N TYR A 12 -7.04 28.07 4.88
CA TYR A 12 -8.48 28.22 5.12
C TYR A 12 -8.84 29.51 5.87
N SER A 13 -7.96 30.02 6.76
CA SER A 13 -8.22 31.26 7.49
C SER A 13 -8.31 32.49 6.58
N GLN A 14 -7.67 32.47 5.40
CA GLN A 14 -7.74 33.56 4.42
C GLN A 14 -9.16 33.73 3.88
N ASP A 15 -9.89 32.64 3.67
CA ASP A 15 -11.25 32.66 3.14
C ASP A 15 -12.32 32.57 4.27
N TYR A 16 -11.94 32.11 5.45
CA TYR A 16 -12.83 31.83 6.58
C TYR A 16 -12.31 32.49 7.86
N PRO A 17 -12.64 33.78 8.13
CA PRO A 17 -12.12 34.53 9.28
C PRO A 17 -12.42 33.94 10.65
N MET A 18 -13.34 32.96 10.75
CA MET A 18 -13.61 32.22 11.99
C MET A 18 -12.55 31.18 12.33
N ILE A 19 -11.68 30.83 11.39
CA ILE A 19 -10.52 29.97 11.64
C ILE A 19 -9.35 30.92 12.00
N PRO A 20 -8.81 30.82 13.24
CA PRO A 20 -7.70 31.69 13.63
C PRO A 20 -6.44 31.39 12.80
N GLU A 21 -5.71 32.43 12.47
CA GLU A 21 -4.37 32.29 11.87
C GLU A 21 -3.40 31.73 12.93
N LEU A 22 -2.55 30.80 12.53
CA LEU A 22 -1.65 30.09 13.41
C LEU A 22 -0.19 30.43 13.13
N VAL A 23 0.60 30.49 14.18
CA VAL A 23 2.06 30.38 14.03
C VAL A 23 2.38 28.93 13.68
N VAL A 24 3.12 28.73 12.60
CA VAL A 24 3.52 27.39 12.14
C VAL A 24 4.77 26.97 12.89
N ASP A 25 4.58 26.39 14.06
CA ASP A 25 5.65 25.98 15.00
C ASP A 25 5.78 24.45 15.15
N GLY A 26 4.90 23.69 14.52
CA GLY A 26 4.86 22.23 14.62
C GLY A 26 4.33 21.71 15.95
N THR A 27 3.75 22.57 16.78
CA THR A 27 3.21 22.21 18.11
C THR A 27 1.70 22.09 18.08
N ALA A 28 1.16 20.95 18.49
CA ALA A 28 -0.29 20.75 18.65
C ALA A 28 -0.77 21.38 19.97
N GLY A 29 -0.68 22.71 20.05
CA GLY A 29 -1.15 23.48 21.22
C GLY A 29 -2.61 23.92 21.11
N SER A 30 -3.06 24.68 22.15
CA SER A 30 -4.45 25.12 22.26
C SER A 30 -4.94 25.94 21.07
N ASP A 31 -4.06 26.71 20.41
CA ASP A 31 -4.46 27.52 19.25
C ASP A 31 -4.64 26.65 18.01
N THR A 32 -3.82 25.63 17.83
CA THR A 32 -4.02 24.60 16.80
C THR A 32 -5.34 23.84 17.03
N GLU A 33 -5.64 23.46 18.26
CA GLU A 33 -6.92 22.81 18.61
C GLU A 33 -8.13 23.71 18.33
N LYS A 34 -8.05 25.00 18.66
CA LYS A 34 -9.10 25.98 18.34
C LYS A 34 -9.33 26.11 16.84
N ALA A 35 -8.26 26.15 16.06
CA ALA A 35 -8.36 26.25 14.59
C ALA A 35 -8.96 24.97 13.99
N ILE A 36 -8.58 23.77 14.49
CA ILE A 36 -9.20 22.51 14.09
C ILE A 36 -10.69 22.50 14.47
N TYR A 37 -11.03 22.94 15.69
CA TYR A 37 -12.43 23.05 16.12
C TYR A 37 -13.23 23.96 15.17
N ALA A 38 -12.69 25.14 14.86
CA ALA A 38 -13.33 26.09 13.95
C ALA A 38 -13.55 25.49 12.56
N PHE A 39 -12.53 24.81 12.02
CA PHE A 39 -12.65 24.09 10.75
C PHE A 39 -13.76 23.02 10.79
N GLN A 40 -13.75 22.19 11.82
CA GLN A 40 -14.75 21.15 12.01
C GLN A 40 -16.16 21.74 12.16
N LYS A 41 -16.30 22.83 12.92
CA LYS A 41 -17.58 23.48 13.18
C LYS A 41 -18.15 24.18 11.96
N PHE A 42 -17.33 24.98 11.29
CA PHE A 42 -17.83 25.91 10.27
C PHE A 42 -17.69 25.36 8.85
N ILE A 43 -16.65 24.56 8.57
CA ILE A 43 -16.42 24.01 7.24
C ILE A 43 -17.03 22.62 7.08
N LEU A 44 -16.82 21.73 8.08
CA LEU A 44 -17.39 20.39 8.06
C LEU A 44 -18.81 20.32 8.62
N GLN A 45 -19.26 21.37 9.29
CA GLN A 45 -20.56 21.47 9.97
C GLN A 45 -20.82 20.29 10.92
N LEU A 46 -19.78 19.84 11.62
CA LEU A 46 -19.94 18.78 12.61
C LEU A 46 -20.78 19.26 13.77
N ARG A 47 -21.71 18.42 14.23
CA ARG A 47 -22.55 18.70 15.40
C ARG A 47 -21.72 18.76 16.67
N LEU A 48 -20.71 17.91 16.79
CA LEU A 48 -19.81 17.79 17.93
C LEU A 48 -18.36 17.76 17.43
N PRO A 49 -17.74 18.92 17.20
CA PRO A 49 -16.31 19.00 16.91
C PRO A 49 -15.48 18.50 18.08
N ASP A 50 -14.42 17.75 17.82
CA ASP A 50 -13.54 17.15 18.84
C ASP A 50 -12.13 17.77 18.87
N SER A 51 -11.87 18.75 18.02
CA SER A 51 -10.55 19.43 17.88
C SER A 51 -9.40 18.48 17.48
N LYS A 52 -9.72 17.33 16.89
CA LYS A 52 -8.73 16.31 16.52
C LYS A 52 -8.74 16.04 15.02
N ILE A 53 -7.61 15.65 14.51
CA ILE A 53 -7.45 15.16 13.15
C ILE A 53 -6.92 13.74 13.21
N ASP A 54 -7.81 12.78 12.99
CA ASP A 54 -7.44 11.38 12.87
C ASP A 54 -6.89 11.11 11.46
N ASN A 55 -5.82 10.34 11.41
CA ASN A 55 -5.19 9.96 10.15
C ASN A 55 -6.16 9.13 9.28
N GLY A 56 -6.40 9.56 8.05
CA GLY A 56 -7.43 9.00 7.16
C GLY A 56 -8.87 9.32 7.57
N GLY A 57 -9.05 10.13 8.63
CA GLY A 57 -10.36 10.54 9.14
C GLY A 57 -11.05 11.56 8.22
N LYS A 58 -12.35 11.82 8.52
CA LYS A 58 -13.18 12.74 7.75
C LYS A 58 -12.58 14.15 7.70
N THR A 59 -12.02 14.64 8.82
CA THR A 59 -11.42 15.96 8.91
C THR A 59 -10.21 16.10 7.98
N GLU A 60 -9.25 15.18 8.06
CA GLU A 60 -8.06 15.18 7.20
C GLU A 60 -8.44 15.07 5.72
N ARG A 61 -9.32 14.15 5.38
CA ARG A 61 -9.76 13.95 3.99
C ARG A 61 -10.35 15.21 3.38
N ILE A 62 -11.28 15.87 4.06
CA ILE A 62 -11.93 17.07 3.51
C ILE A 62 -10.99 18.27 3.51
N MET A 63 -10.08 18.38 4.49
CA MET A 63 -9.02 19.40 4.46
C MET A 63 -8.17 19.31 3.20
N THR A 64 -7.87 18.11 2.75
CA THR A 64 -6.99 17.86 1.59
C THR A 64 -7.76 17.84 0.27
N GLU A 65 -8.99 17.30 0.24
CA GLU A 65 -9.81 17.21 -0.99
C GLU A 65 -10.20 18.58 -1.57
N LYS A 66 -10.37 19.60 -0.72
CA LYS A 66 -10.75 20.95 -1.16
C LYS A 66 -9.56 21.84 -1.51
N MET A 67 -8.35 21.37 -1.32
CA MET A 67 -7.14 22.11 -1.66
C MET A 67 -6.70 21.83 -3.10
N ASP A 68 -6.09 22.82 -3.72
CA ASP A 68 -5.33 22.60 -4.94
C ASP A 68 -4.16 21.64 -4.66
N ALA A 69 -4.12 20.56 -5.43
CA ALA A 69 -3.08 19.52 -5.28
C ALA A 69 -1.66 20.08 -5.38
N ALA A 70 -1.44 21.12 -6.20
CA ALA A 70 -0.14 21.78 -6.32
C ALA A 70 0.24 22.58 -5.06
N GLN A 71 -0.74 23.20 -4.41
CA GLN A 71 -0.53 23.90 -3.12
C GLN A 71 -0.21 22.91 -2.01
N LEU A 72 -1.00 21.83 -1.89
CA LEU A 72 -0.76 20.81 -0.89
C LEU A 72 0.65 20.18 -1.08
N LYS A 73 1.04 19.92 -2.33
CA LYS A 73 2.37 19.42 -2.65
C LYS A 73 3.47 20.37 -2.20
N LYS A 74 3.31 21.68 -2.40
CA LYS A 74 4.28 22.70 -1.94
C LYS A 74 4.40 22.74 -0.41
N ILE A 75 3.27 22.63 0.31
CA ILE A 75 3.27 22.62 1.77
C ILE A 75 3.97 21.37 2.30
N VAL A 76 3.59 20.19 1.79
CA VAL A 76 4.26 18.94 2.16
C VAL A 76 5.76 19.03 1.89
N ALA A 77 6.15 19.59 0.77
CA ALA A 77 7.52 19.85 0.37
C ALA A 77 8.33 20.64 1.38
N LYS A 78 7.74 21.70 1.88
CA LYS A 78 8.39 22.61 2.81
C LYS A 78 8.78 21.94 4.13
N TYR A 79 7.94 21.04 4.63
CA TYR A 79 8.14 20.38 5.92
C TYR A 79 8.68 18.95 5.83
N ARG A 80 8.73 18.39 4.62
CA ARG A 80 9.22 17.04 4.35
C ARG A 80 10.04 16.99 3.06
N PRO A 81 11.14 17.74 2.99
CA PRO A 81 11.97 17.81 1.79
C PRO A 81 12.52 16.43 1.39
N GLU A 82 12.74 15.52 2.37
CA GLU A 82 13.19 14.17 2.14
C GLU A 82 12.18 13.29 1.39
N VAL A 83 10.89 13.63 1.43
CA VAL A 83 9.82 12.91 0.71
C VAL A 83 9.77 13.30 -0.76
N GLN A 84 10.24 14.51 -1.11
CA GLN A 84 10.19 15.02 -2.49
C GLN A 84 11.35 14.59 -3.35
N SER A 85 12.52 14.53 -2.78
CA SER A 85 13.69 13.97 -3.40
C SER A 85 14.09 12.75 -2.61
N VAL A 86 13.46 11.59 -2.85
CA VAL A 86 14.08 10.35 -2.39
C VAL A 86 15.38 10.25 -3.18
N PRO A 87 16.54 10.67 -2.60
CA PRO A 87 17.80 10.63 -3.31
C PRO A 87 18.02 9.19 -3.70
N ALA A 88 18.76 8.94 -4.78
CA ALA A 88 19.28 7.62 -5.07
C ALA A 88 19.99 7.15 -3.79
N ILE A 89 19.26 6.40 -2.95
CA ILE A 89 19.74 5.98 -1.64
C ILE A 89 20.79 4.92 -1.94
N ASP A 90 21.95 5.30 -1.54
CA ASP A 90 23.24 4.69 -1.66
C ASP A 90 23.24 3.16 -1.79
N LEU A 91 24.17 2.63 -2.56
CA LEU A 91 24.50 1.21 -2.81
C LEU A 91 24.60 0.32 -1.56
N GLN A 92 24.58 0.93 -0.38
CA GLN A 92 24.61 0.33 0.94
C GLN A 92 23.35 -0.50 1.28
N TYR A 93 22.23 -0.23 0.62
CA TYR A 93 20.94 -0.92 0.88
C TYR A 93 20.57 -1.77 -0.32
N SER A 94 20.66 -3.09 -0.19
CA SER A 94 20.40 -4.00 -1.28
C SER A 94 19.00 -4.61 -1.21
N ILE A 95 18.28 -4.55 -2.34
CA ILE A 95 17.03 -5.27 -2.53
C ILE A 95 17.28 -6.37 -3.55
N ARG A 96 17.05 -7.62 -3.16
CA ARG A 96 17.08 -8.75 -4.06
C ARG A 96 15.68 -9.12 -4.47
N TYR A 97 15.51 -9.53 -5.71
CA TYR A 97 14.26 -10.06 -6.22
C TYR A 97 14.30 -11.58 -6.13
N GLY A 98 13.27 -12.16 -5.52
CA GLY A 98 13.09 -13.62 -5.50
C GLY A 98 12.72 -14.18 -6.88
N ASP A 99 12.75 -15.50 -7.02
CA ASP A 99 12.57 -16.18 -8.31
C ASP A 99 11.18 -15.92 -8.95
N ASN A 100 10.19 -15.57 -8.16
CA ASN A 100 8.84 -15.26 -8.63
C ASN A 100 8.55 -13.75 -8.72
N ALA A 101 9.56 -12.90 -8.55
CA ALA A 101 9.42 -11.46 -8.54
C ALA A 101 10.00 -10.84 -9.82
N LEU A 102 9.14 -10.19 -10.61
CA LEU A 102 9.58 -9.42 -11.78
C LEU A 102 10.28 -8.13 -11.32
N ARG A 103 11.38 -7.76 -12.01
CA ARG A 103 12.14 -6.53 -11.75
C ARG A 103 11.46 -5.32 -12.40
N GLU A 104 10.21 -5.07 -12.01
CA GLU A 104 9.36 -4.02 -12.57
C GLU A 104 8.89 -3.02 -11.52
N VAL A 105 9.40 -3.14 -10.28
CA VAL A 105 9.14 -2.15 -9.23
C VAL A 105 9.78 -0.83 -9.64
N SER A 106 9.03 0.25 -9.50
CA SER A 106 9.54 1.58 -9.86
C SER A 106 10.68 2.00 -8.94
N GLN A 107 11.57 2.83 -9.45
CA GLN A 107 12.66 3.40 -8.65
C GLN A 107 12.12 4.18 -7.44
N TYR A 108 10.99 4.86 -7.61
CA TYR A 108 10.28 5.54 -6.54
C TYR A 108 9.93 4.59 -5.39
N SER A 109 9.28 3.46 -5.70
CA SER A 109 8.90 2.46 -4.70
C SER A 109 10.10 1.78 -4.05
N GLU A 110 11.15 1.46 -4.83
CA GLU A 110 12.40 0.94 -4.27
C GLU A 110 13.05 1.94 -3.30
N ASN A 111 13.07 3.22 -3.66
CA ASN A 111 13.65 4.26 -2.83
C ASN A 111 12.90 4.43 -1.51
N ILE A 112 11.56 4.33 -1.52
CA ILE A 112 10.73 4.33 -0.30
C ILE A 112 11.13 3.18 0.61
N VAL A 113 11.25 1.96 0.06
CA VAL A 113 11.64 0.79 0.85
C VAL A 113 13.06 0.93 1.37
N LYS A 114 14.02 1.43 0.56
CA LYS A 114 15.40 1.68 0.99
C LYS A 114 15.48 2.74 2.09
N LEU A 115 14.64 3.76 2.03
CA LEU A 115 14.56 4.77 3.10
C LEU A 115 14.07 4.14 4.40
N ALA A 116 13.05 3.27 4.36
CA ALA A 116 12.63 2.50 5.53
C ALA A 116 13.72 1.58 6.06
N MET A 117 14.47 0.93 5.15
CA MET A 117 15.64 0.12 5.52
C MET A 117 16.69 0.94 6.25
N LYS A 118 17.00 2.16 5.76
CA LYS A 118 17.94 3.08 6.40
C LYS A 118 17.52 3.40 7.82
N PHE A 119 16.28 3.83 8.05
CA PHE A 119 15.78 4.15 9.40
C PHE A 119 15.79 2.95 10.34
N ALA A 120 15.48 1.76 9.83
CA ALA A 120 15.48 0.52 10.60
C ALA A 120 16.87 -0.15 10.71
N LYS A 121 17.91 0.42 10.08
CA LYS A 121 19.26 -0.17 9.97
C LYS A 121 19.24 -1.58 9.36
N VAL A 122 18.36 -1.83 8.39
CA VAL A 122 18.29 -3.05 7.59
C VAL A 122 19.10 -2.83 6.34
N THR A 123 20.13 -3.64 6.09
CA THR A 123 21.05 -3.45 4.96
C THR A 123 20.66 -4.24 3.71
N SER A 124 19.87 -5.30 3.88
CA SER A 124 19.38 -6.11 2.77
C SER A 124 17.99 -6.68 3.04
N LEU A 125 17.17 -6.82 1.98
CA LEU A 125 15.90 -7.54 2.03
C LEU A 125 15.57 -8.17 0.67
N ILE A 126 14.45 -8.90 0.63
CA ILE A 126 14.00 -9.60 -0.57
C ILE A 126 12.59 -9.11 -0.91
N PHE A 127 12.36 -8.76 -2.18
CA PHE A 127 11.03 -8.72 -2.76
C PHE A 127 10.69 -10.13 -3.26
N SER A 128 9.84 -10.84 -2.52
CA SER A 128 9.49 -12.23 -2.86
C SER A 128 8.42 -12.34 -3.95
N SER A 129 7.60 -11.31 -4.09
CA SER A 129 6.59 -11.21 -5.14
C SER A 129 6.36 -9.76 -5.52
N THR A 130 6.17 -9.54 -6.81
CA THR A 130 5.89 -8.23 -7.43
C THR A 130 4.76 -8.41 -8.45
N ARG A 131 4.78 -7.74 -9.60
CA ARG A 131 3.81 -8.03 -10.66
C ARG A 131 3.87 -9.50 -11.07
N ARG A 132 2.71 -10.06 -11.40
CA ARG A 132 2.56 -11.40 -11.96
C ARG A 132 1.89 -11.33 -13.32
N THR A 133 2.40 -12.09 -14.27
CA THR A 133 1.68 -12.37 -15.51
C THR A 133 0.48 -13.29 -15.23
N ILE A 134 -0.44 -13.40 -16.18
CA ILE A 134 -1.56 -14.35 -16.10
C ILE A 134 -1.04 -15.78 -15.95
N ALA A 135 0.00 -16.13 -16.73
CA ALA A 135 0.61 -17.45 -16.68
C ALA A 135 1.26 -17.74 -15.31
N ASP A 136 1.97 -16.76 -14.72
CA ASP A 136 2.55 -16.91 -13.38
C ASP A 136 1.48 -17.05 -12.31
N GLN A 137 0.41 -16.25 -12.40
CA GLN A 137 -0.71 -16.35 -11.46
C GLN A 137 -1.38 -17.71 -11.54
N ALA A 138 -1.64 -18.23 -12.74
CA ALA A 138 -2.21 -19.56 -12.94
C ALA A 138 -1.26 -20.66 -12.41
N ARG A 139 0.05 -20.55 -12.67
CA ARG A 139 1.06 -21.47 -12.16
C ARG A 139 1.06 -21.51 -10.64
N ILE A 140 1.14 -20.35 -9.99
CA ILE A 140 1.15 -20.23 -8.52
C ILE A 140 -0.14 -20.81 -7.92
N MET A 141 -1.29 -20.54 -8.53
CA MET A 141 -2.57 -21.08 -8.06
C MET A 141 -2.64 -22.60 -8.27
N TYR A 142 -2.17 -23.11 -9.40
CA TYR A 142 -2.04 -24.54 -9.66
C TYR A 142 -1.16 -25.22 -8.60
N ASP A 143 0.04 -24.68 -8.35
CA ASP A 143 0.99 -25.23 -7.36
C ASP A 143 0.39 -25.23 -5.94
N ASN A 144 -0.36 -24.18 -5.60
CA ASN A 144 -1.08 -24.11 -4.32
C ASN A 144 -2.19 -25.17 -4.21
N CYS A 145 -2.94 -25.41 -5.30
CA CYS A 145 -3.99 -26.43 -5.30
C CYS A 145 -3.41 -27.85 -5.25
N SER A 146 -2.34 -28.12 -6.00
CA SER A 146 -1.72 -29.44 -6.12
C SER A 146 -0.97 -29.89 -4.86
N ARG A 147 -0.52 -28.92 -4.04
CA ARG A 147 0.24 -29.20 -2.80
C ARG A 147 -0.58 -29.94 -1.76
N TYR A 148 -1.89 -29.77 -1.76
CA TYR A 148 -2.80 -30.36 -0.76
C TYR A 148 -3.62 -31.48 -1.39
N SER A 149 -3.68 -32.63 -0.69
CA SER A 149 -4.47 -33.78 -1.11
C SER A 149 -5.96 -33.60 -0.76
N VAL A 150 -6.60 -32.58 -1.37
CA VAL A 150 -8.01 -32.24 -1.13
C VAL A 150 -8.83 -32.27 -2.42
N SER A 151 -10.15 -32.26 -2.29
CA SER A 151 -11.07 -32.44 -3.43
C SER A 151 -11.88 -31.21 -3.80
N SER A 152 -11.81 -30.12 -3.02
CA SER A 152 -12.60 -28.92 -3.23
C SER A 152 -11.89 -27.64 -2.77
N VAL A 153 -12.36 -26.49 -3.26
CA VAL A 153 -11.88 -25.18 -2.81
C VAL A 153 -12.12 -24.95 -1.33
N THR A 154 -13.25 -25.41 -0.79
CA THR A 154 -13.55 -25.29 0.65
C THR A 154 -12.55 -26.07 1.49
N ALA A 155 -12.29 -27.33 1.13
CA ALA A 155 -11.29 -28.14 1.82
C ALA A 155 -9.87 -27.55 1.67
N LEU A 156 -9.54 -26.97 0.51
CA LEU A 156 -8.26 -26.31 0.27
C LEU A 156 -8.08 -25.10 1.19
N LYS A 157 -9.09 -24.27 1.34
CA LYS A 157 -9.07 -23.10 2.25
C LYS A 157 -8.83 -23.52 3.70
N GLN A 158 -9.49 -24.59 4.15
CA GLN A 158 -9.29 -25.14 5.49
C GLN A 158 -7.87 -25.68 5.67
N ALA A 159 -7.39 -26.47 4.69
CA ALA A 159 -6.07 -27.10 4.77
C ALA A 159 -4.90 -26.10 4.79
N ARG A 160 -5.02 -25.00 4.07
CA ARG A 160 -3.96 -23.98 4.00
C ARG A 160 -4.16 -22.79 4.95
N GLY A 161 -5.33 -22.66 5.61
CA GLY A 161 -5.62 -21.62 6.59
C GLY A 161 -5.90 -20.22 6.00
N TRP A 162 -5.96 -20.08 4.67
CA TRP A 162 -6.28 -18.84 3.96
C TRP A 162 -6.98 -19.14 2.63
N GLY A 163 -7.54 -18.10 1.98
CA GLY A 163 -8.20 -18.26 0.68
C GLY A 163 -8.13 -17.00 -0.16
N TYR A 164 -8.19 -17.18 -1.47
CA TYR A 164 -8.46 -16.08 -2.38
C TYR A 164 -9.88 -15.54 -2.17
N GLY A 165 -10.18 -14.36 -2.76
CA GLY A 165 -11.54 -13.88 -2.89
C GLY A 165 -12.35 -14.67 -3.94
N PRO A 166 -13.63 -14.30 -4.18
CA PRO A 166 -14.54 -15.06 -5.05
C PRO A 166 -14.00 -15.37 -6.45
N THR A 167 -13.34 -14.42 -7.09
CA THR A 167 -12.71 -14.62 -8.40
C THR A 167 -11.58 -15.65 -8.37
N GLY A 168 -10.78 -15.64 -7.31
CA GLY A 168 -9.73 -16.64 -7.13
C GLY A 168 -10.30 -18.03 -6.84
N TRP A 169 -11.40 -18.12 -6.07
CA TRP A 169 -12.09 -19.41 -5.85
C TRP A 169 -12.57 -20.02 -7.17
N ALA A 170 -13.16 -19.19 -8.06
CA ALA A 170 -13.60 -19.69 -9.35
C ALA A 170 -12.44 -20.20 -10.22
N VAL A 171 -11.24 -19.63 -10.10
CA VAL A 171 -10.03 -20.17 -10.77
C VAL A 171 -9.58 -21.49 -10.10
N GLU A 172 -9.64 -21.61 -8.78
CA GLU A 172 -9.34 -22.85 -8.07
C GLU A 172 -10.35 -23.96 -8.39
N GLU A 173 -11.63 -23.62 -8.58
CA GLU A 173 -12.66 -24.57 -9.06
C GLU A 173 -12.30 -25.15 -10.44
N VAL A 174 -11.74 -24.33 -11.36
CA VAL A 174 -11.24 -24.83 -12.64
C VAL A 174 -10.15 -25.88 -12.46
N TYR A 175 -9.26 -25.73 -11.49
CA TYR A 175 -8.27 -26.76 -11.14
C TYR A 175 -8.98 -28.05 -10.73
N PHE A 176 -9.89 -28.01 -9.75
CA PHE A 176 -10.57 -29.22 -9.25
C PHE A 176 -11.41 -29.93 -10.31
N ALA A 177 -12.04 -29.16 -11.21
CA ALA A 177 -12.80 -29.73 -12.32
C ALA A 177 -11.91 -30.41 -13.40
N ASN A 178 -10.63 -30.07 -13.47
CA ASN A 178 -9.72 -30.54 -14.50
C ASN A 178 -8.49 -31.31 -13.96
N LYS A 179 -8.36 -31.55 -12.67
CA LYS A 179 -7.14 -32.08 -12.03
C LYS A 179 -6.67 -33.45 -12.53
N SER A 180 -7.51 -34.20 -13.25
CA SER A 180 -7.15 -35.45 -13.89
C SER A 180 -6.47 -35.29 -15.25
N LYS A 181 -6.47 -34.07 -15.82
CA LYS A 181 -5.83 -33.76 -17.10
C LYS A 181 -4.34 -33.45 -16.91
N PRO A 182 -3.57 -33.47 -18.01
CA PRO A 182 -2.18 -33.01 -17.96
C PRO A 182 -2.04 -31.60 -17.37
N GLN A 183 -0.99 -31.37 -16.57
CA GLN A 183 -0.73 -30.11 -15.88
C GLN A 183 -0.84 -28.87 -16.78
N LEU A 184 -0.30 -28.97 -17.99
CA LEU A 184 -0.29 -27.85 -18.94
C LEU A 184 -1.73 -27.47 -19.35
N GLU A 185 -2.60 -28.43 -19.55
CA GLU A 185 -4.01 -28.19 -19.90
C GLU A 185 -4.76 -27.57 -18.74
N VAL A 186 -4.55 -28.06 -17.52
CA VAL A 186 -5.16 -27.49 -16.31
C VAL A 186 -4.74 -26.04 -16.12
N ARG A 187 -3.44 -25.76 -16.23
CA ARG A 187 -2.90 -24.40 -16.11
C ARG A 187 -3.49 -23.49 -17.19
N LYS A 188 -3.59 -23.99 -18.44
CA LYS A 188 -4.18 -23.21 -19.54
C LYS A 188 -5.66 -22.90 -19.30
N ALA A 189 -6.43 -23.84 -18.76
CA ALA A 189 -7.80 -23.58 -18.35
C ALA A 189 -7.92 -22.52 -17.26
N MET A 190 -7.01 -22.54 -16.27
CA MET A 190 -6.92 -21.53 -15.22
C MET A 190 -6.52 -20.15 -15.78
N GLU A 191 -5.56 -20.08 -16.70
CA GLU A 191 -5.19 -18.84 -17.42
C GLU A 191 -6.38 -18.21 -18.14
N ASN A 192 -7.14 -19.04 -18.86
CA ASN A 192 -8.34 -18.58 -19.58
C ASN A 192 -9.35 -17.98 -18.60
N LYS A 193 -9.56 -18.59 -17.44
CA LYS A 193 -10.47 -18.07 -16.41
C LYS A 193 -9.98 -16.76 -15.78
N ILE A 194 -8.67 -16.62 -15.56
CA ILE A 194 -8.07 -15.36 -15.11
C ILE A 194 -8.27 -14.27 -16.16
N THR A 195 -8.03 -14.59 -17.43
CA THR A 195 -8.21 -13.67 -18.57
C THR A 195 -9.67 -13.20 -18.67
N GLU A 196 -10.63 -14.12 -18.54
CA GLU A 196 -12.06 -13.80 -18.50
C GLU A 196 -12.38 -12.76 -17.42
N PHE A 197 -11.88 -12.96 -16.20
CA PHE A 197 -12.11 -12.01 -15.12
C PHE A 197 -11.45 -10.66 -15.35
N LEU A 198 -10.23 -10.64 -15.86
CA LEU A 198 -9.55 -9.37 -16.21
C LEU A 198 -10.32 -8.60 -17.28
N GLY A 199 -10.89 -9.28 -18.29
CA GLY A 199 -11.77 -8.68 -19.30
C GLY A 199 -13.06 -8.10 -18.71
N GLN A 200 -13.50 -8.58 -17.54
CA GLN A 200 -14.64 -8.06 -16.79
C GLN A 200 -14.23 -6.97 -15.77
N GLY A 201 -12.98 -6.51 -15.76
CA GLY A 201 -12.44 -5.58 -14.76
C GLY A 201 -12.26 -6.18 -13.36
N LYS A 202 -12.35 -7.51 -13.23
CA LYS A 202 -12.18 -8.23 -11.95
C LYS A 202 -10.78 -8.80 -11.83
N ARG A 203 -10.24 -8.86 -10.62
CA ARG A 203 -8.88 -9.37 -10.35
C ARG A 203 -8.94 -10.62 -9.48
N THR A 204 -8.13 -11.61 -9.82
CA THR A 204 -7.92 -12.82 -8.99
C THR A 204 -6.86 -12.60 -7.93
N SER A 205 -5.93 -11.70 -8.19
CA SER A 205 -4.87 -11.26 -7.27
C SER A 205 -4.53 -9.82 -7.58
N LEU A 206 -4.15 -9.06 -6.56
CA LEU A 206 -3.68 -7.68 -6.74
C LEU A 206 -2.34 -7.62 -7.49
N HIS A 207 -1.52 -8.67 -7.42
CA HIS A 207 -0.27 -8.77 -8.18
C HIS A 207 -0.49 -9.03 -9.69
N CYS A 208 -1.64 -9.62 -10.06
CA CYS A 208 -1.94 -9.96 -11.44
C CYS A 208 -2.62 -8.77 -12.14
N VAL A 209 -1.80 -7.87 -12.63
CA VAL A 209 -2.20 -6.65 -13.35
C VAL A 209 -1.33 -6.47 -14.59
N ASP A 210 -1.79 -5.64 -15.52
CA ASP A 210 -0.97 -5.22 -16.65
C ASP A 210 0.22 -4.35 -16.22
N ALA A 211 1.20 -4.22 -17.10
CA ALA A 211 2.43 -3.50 -16.80
C ALA A 211 2.21 -1.98 -16.60
N ALA A 212 1.25 -1.39 -17.31
CA ALA A 212 0.95 0.04 -17.19
C ALA A 212 0.32 0.34 -15.81
N THR A 213 -0.66 -0.45 -15.39
CA THR A 213 -1.23 -0.37 -14.04
C THR A 213 -0.17 -0.56 -12.96
N TYR A 214 0.78 -1.50 -13.17
CA TYR A 214 1.82 -1.76 -12.18
C TYR A 214 2.82 -0.62 -12.05
N LYS A 215 3.10 0.13 -13.12
CA LYS A 215 4.00 1.29 -13.07
C LYS A 215 3.53 2.37 -12.08
N SER A 216 2.23 2.61 -12.02
CA SER A 216 1.64 3.61 -11.12
C SER A 216 1.27 3.07 -9.75
N ARG A 217 1.23 1.74 -9.59
CA ARG A 217 0.81 1.08 -8.35
C ARG A 217 1.59 -0.19 -8.13
N ASN A 218 2.71 -0.09 -7.46
CA ASN A 218 3.52 -1.24 -7.13
C ASN A 218 2.94 -2.04 -5.95
N ILE A 219 2.89 -3.34 -6.12
CA ILE A 219 2.44 -4.30 -5.11
C ILE A 219 3.60 -5.24 -4.83
N ILE A 220 4.04 -5.29 -3.58
CA ILE A 220 5.30 -5.91 -3.20
C ILE A 220 5.07 -6.77 -1.96
N ASP A 221 5.51 -8.02 -2.00
CA ASP A 221 5.61 -8.88 -0.83
C ASP A 221 7.05 -8.91 -0.33
N ILE A 222 7.25 -8.60 0.96
CA ILE A 222 8.54 -8.67 1.65
C ILE A 222 8.46 -9.74 2.72
N PRO A 223 9.12 -10.90 2.59
CA PRO A 223 9.05 -11.95 3.60
C PRO A 223 9.72 -11.49 4.90
N TYR A 224 9.06 -11.76 6.02
CA TYR A 224 9.60 -11.45 7.34
C TYR A 224 10.96 -12.11 7.60
N SER A 225 11.21 -13.26 6.99
CA SER A 225 12.50 -13.96 7.08
C SER A 225 13.65 -13.15 6.47
N SER A 226 13.36 -12.21 5.56
CA SER A 226 14.40 -11.36 4.98
C SER A 226 14.85 -10.20 5.89
N VAL A 227 14.13 -9.97 7.00
CA VAL A 227 14.46 -8.94 7.98
C VAL A 227 14.84 -9.59 9.30
N THR A 228 16.00 -9.24 9.86
CA THR A 228 16.46 -9.75 11.16
C THR A 228 15.42 -9.49 12.27
N SER A 229 15.15 -10.46 13.09
CA SER A 229 14.05 -10.42 14.08
C SER A 229 14.07 -9.17 14.96
N SER A 230 15.22 -8.72 15.41
CA SER A 230 15.38 -7.51 16.23
C SER A 230 15.06 -6.21 15.50
N LYS A 231 15.03 -6.22 14.15
CA LYS A 231 14.78 -5.04 13.31
C LYS A 231 13.39 -5.02 12.68
N LYS A 232 12.63 -6.12 12.76
CA LYS A 232 11.32 -6.26 12.11
C LYS A 232 10.36 -5.14 12.52
N GLN A 233 10.22 -4.89 13.81
CA GLN A 233 9.31 -3.86 14.31
C GLN A 233 9.73 -2.46 13.87
N ALA A 234 11.03 -2.15 13.94
CA ALA A 234 11.56 -0.86 13.49
C ALA A 234 11.33 -0.66 11.97
N PHE A 235 11.54 -1.70 11.17
CA PHE A 235 11.29 -1.65 9.74
C PHE A 235 9.81 -1.43 9.41
N GLN A 236 8.90 -2.15 10.09
CA GLN A 236 7.46 -1.94 9.96
C GLN A 236 7.05 -0.52 10.33
N ASN A 237 7.53 -0.02 11.46
CA ASN A 237 7.22 1.33 11.93
C ASN A 237 7.72 2.39 10.92
N SER A 238 8.92 2.17 10.35
CA SER A 238 9.47 3.07 9.33
C SER A 238 8.63 3.07 8.07
N LEU A 239 8.23 1.91 7.54
CA LEU A 239 7.29 1.82 6.42
C LEU A 239 5.96 2.50 6.78
N PHE A 240 5.45 2.28 7.99
CA PHE A 240 4.21 2.88 8.46
C PHE A 240 4.29 4.40 8.48
N SER A 241 5.38 4.96 9.00
CA SER A 241 5.60 6.40 9.02
C SER A 241 5.66 6.98 7.61
N MET A 242 6.31 6.29 6.68
CA MET A 242 6.42 6.72 5.29
C MET A 242 5.09 6.66 4.56
N THR A 243 4.29 5.61 4.77
CA THR A 243 2.97 5.50 4.14
C THR A 243 1.99 6.56 4.63
N LYS A 244 2.13 7.04 5.87
CA LYS A 244 1.40 8.21 6.36
C LYS A 244 1.88 9.51 5.73
N ASN A 245 3.14 9.58 5.36
CA ASN A 245 3.81 10.78 4.90
C ASN A 245 3.88 10.91 3.38
N ILE A 246 3.66 9.81 2.67
CA ILE A 246 3.65 9.77 1.22
C ILE A 246 2.20 9.61 0.82
N GLN A 247 1.64 10.65 0.20
CA GLN A 247 0.33 10.54 -0.44
C GLN A 247 0.37 9.33 -1.37
N ASN A 248 -0.64 8.47 -1.28
CA ASN A 248 -0.81 7.30 -2.12
C ASN A 248 0.05 6.07 -1.79
N ALA A 249 0.72 5.99 -0.65
CA ALA A 249 1.28 4.73 -0.19
C ALA A 249 0.33 4.06 0.81
N THR A 250 -0.18 2.88 0.46
CA THR A 250 -0.99 2.05 1.34
C THR A 250 -0.29 0.73 1.57
N TYR A 251 -0.17 0.31 2.81
CA TYR A 251 0.33 -1.02 3.13
C TYR A 251 -0.64 -1.74 4.06
N THR A 252 -0.69 -3.03 3.92
CA THR A 252 -1.43 -3.90 4.82
C THR A 252 -0.44 -4.84 5.47
N LEU A 253 -0.29 -4.71 6.79
CA LEU A 253 0.42 -5.68 7.60
C LEU A 253 -0.56 -6.80 7.93
N THR A 254 -0.45 -7.92 7.27
CA THR A 254 -1.21 -9.10 7.63
C THR A 254 -0.34 -9.99 8.50
N ARG A 255 -0.60 -10.02 9.81
CA ARG A 255 0.07 -10.93 10.75
C ARG A 255 -0.18 -12.42 10.43
N GLN A 256 -1.11 -12.69 9.54
CA GLN A 256 -1.53 -14.03 9.15
C GLN A 256 -0.54 -14.67 8.15
N TYR A 257 0.34 -13.90 7.55
CA TYR A 257 1.33 -14.33 6.57
C TYR A 257 2.71 -13.85 7.01
N ASP A 258 3.72 -14.67 6.84
CA ASP A 258 5.12 -14.36 7.18
C ASP A 258 5.76 -13.34 6.22
N TYR A 259 5.01 -12.34 5.76
CA TYR A 259 5.49 -11.28 4.89
C TYR A 259 4.74 -9.95 5.10
N ILE A 260 5.40 -8.87 4.71
CA ILE A 260 4.80 -7.54 4.62
C ILE A 260 4.24 -7.40 3.21
N TYR A 261 2.95 -7.11 3.11
CA TYR A 261 2.29 -6.75 1.88
C TYR A 261 2.25 -5.23 1.75
N LEU A 262 2.91 -4.71 0.71
CA LEU A 262 3.08 -3.29 0.49
C LEU A 262 2.43 -2.88 -0.83
N ILE A 263 1.61 -1.84 -0.79
CA ILE A 263 1.09 -1.17 -1.99
C ILE A 263 1.63 0.25 -1.98
N ILE A 264 2.35 0.61 -3.02
CA ILE A 264 2.87 1.97 -3.23
C ILE A 264 2.24 2.50 -4.51
N VAL A 265 1.54 3.63 -4.39
CA VAL A 265 0.94 4.34 -5.52
C VAL A 265 1.82 5.53 -5.84
N GLU A 266 2.26 5.62 -7.07
CA GLU A 266 3.06 6.72 -7.59
C GLU A 266 2.13 7.78 -8.15
N ASP A 267 2.28 9.04 -7.73
CA ASP A 267 1.55 10.16 -8.34
C ASP A 267 2.06 10.37 -9.77
N GLN A 268 1.13 10.42 -10.72
CA GLN A 268 1.39 10.77 -12.12
C GLN A 268 1.50 12.28 -12.29
#